data_c2f9a2821ac6b310d1b2d98a9136d5e9
#
_entry.id   c2f9a2821ac6b310d1b2d98a9136d5e9
#
_cell.length_a   1.000
_cell.length_b   1.000
_cell.length_c   1.000
_cell.angle_alpha   90.00
_cell.angle_beta   90.00
_cell.angle_gamma   90.00
#
_symmetry.space_group_name_H-M   'P 1'
#
loop_
_entity.id
_entity.type
_entity.pdbx_description
1 polymer ?
#
loop_
_entity_poly.entity_id
_entity_poly.type
_entity_poly.pdbx_seq_one_letter_code
_entity_poly.pdbx_strand_id
1 'polypeptide(L)'
;MNKFLVAGAILLTTSSLLSGCVVHVGNASAMDGSDFSSILGNIDIAEGKHAGDISSVNGNVEISDNAGADDVSIVNGNLEMESHVTVSGIDIVNGDITATSHLTVTNDIESVNGDILVPAHSKVGGDIETVNGDISITNSTIGSDIETVNGDITLTDNTHIAGDIIYRESESSWGKMSDSTPTLIIDASVSVDGDIILERPVNLEIENQAIKKKVVVSYRNAQ
;
A
#
# COMPACT_ATOMS: atom_id res chain seq x y z
N MET A 1 5.77 -12.72 -20.47
CA MET A 1 4.37 -13.14 -20.27
C MET A 1 3.75 -12.03 -19.46
N ASN A 2 2.89 -11.21 -20.10
CA ASN A 2 2.48 -9.90 -19.60
C ASN A 2 1.71 -10.00 -18.26
N LYS A 3 2.28 -9.45 -17.19
CA LYS A 3 1.58 -9.18 -15.94
C LYS A 3 0.79 -7.86 -16.00
N PHE A 4 0.19 -7.56 -17.16
CA PHE A 4 -0.62 -6.37 -17.38
C PHE A 4 -2.06 -6.63 -16.96
N LEU A 5 -2.35 -6.65 -15.66
CA LEU A 5 -3.77 -6.77 -15.23
C LEU A 5 -4.03 -6.29 -13.78
N VAL A 6 -3.28 -5.35 -13.26
CA VAL A 6 -3.54 -4.90 -11.87
C VAL A 6 -4.13 -3.49 -11.78
N ALA A 7 -3.99 -2.63 -12.77
CA ALA A 7 -4.61 -1.29 -12.73
C ALA A 7 -6.12 -1.27 -13.02
N GLY A 8 -6.81 -2.40 -13.03
CA GLY A 8 -8.22 -2.42 -13.44
C GLY A 8 -9.13 -3.43 -12.78
N ALA A 9 -8.64 -4.19 -11.86
CA ALA A 9 -9.45 -5.25 -11.25
C ALA A 9 -9.20 -5.41 -9.75
N ILE A 10 -9.37 -4.33 -8.98
CA ILE A 10 -9.97 -4.55 -7.66
C ILE A 10 -11.43 -4.91 -7.97
N LEU A 11 -11.60 -6.05 -8.58
CA LEU A 11 -12.88 -6.70 -8.66
C LEU A 11 -13.11 -7.19 -7.23
N LEU A 12 -13.92 -6.46 -6.47
CA LEU A 12 -14.57 -7.03 -5.30
C LEU A 12 -15.25 -8.31 -5.79
N THR A 13 -14.52 -9.40 -5.80
CA THR A 13 -15.10 -10.72 -5.92
C THR A 13 -15.79 -10.99 -4.59
N THR A 14 -16.92 -10.31 -4.36
CA THR A 14 -17.91 -10.72 -3.40
C THR A 14 -18.49 -12.05 -3.87
N SER A 15 -17.64 -13.07 -3.99
CA SER A 15 -18.09 -14.44 -4.12
C SER A 15 -18.52 -14.94 -2.73
N SER A 16 -19.76 -14.55 -2.36
CA SER A 16 -20.72 -15.38 -1.62
C SER A 16 -20.14 -16.62 -0.94
N LEU A 17 -19.54 -16.46 0.22
CA LEU A 17 -19.61 -17.44 1.28
C LEU A 17 -20.14 -16.74 2.52
N LEU A 18 -21.45 -16.47 2.54
CA LEU A 18 -22.18 -16.06 3.73
C LEU A 18 -22.25 -17.25 4.70
N SER A 19 -21.14 -17.65 5.27
CA SER A 19 -21.16 -18.51 6.43
C SER A 19 -20.33 -17.87 7.54
N GLY A 20 -21.00 -17.01 8.29
CA GLY A 20 -20.41 -16.42 9.49
C GLY A 20 -20.09 -14.92 9.43
N CYS A 21 -20.35 -14.25 8.31
CA CYS A 21 -20.11 -12.81 8.18
C CYS A 21 -21.16 -12.01 8.93
N VAL A 22 -20.78 -11.25 9.93
CA VAL A 22 -21.67 -10.28 10.59
C VAL A 22 -21.69 -9.01 9.73
N VAL A 23 -22.72 -8.82 8.92
CA VAL A 23 -22.93 -7.53 8.22
C VAL A 23 -23.43 -6.52 9.26
N HIS A 24 -22.63 -5.50 9.53
CA HIS A 24 -22.97 -4.46 10.49
C HIS A 24 -23.28 -3.13 9.79
N VAL A 25 -24.27 -2.41 10.32
CA VAL A 25 -24.54 -1.01 10.00
C VAL A 25 -24.35 -0.22 11.29
N GLY A 26 -23.22 0.45 11.42
CA GLY A 26 -22.78 1.14 12.65
C GLY A 26 -21.36 0.74 13.02
N ASN A 27 -20.87 1.25 14.14
CA ASN A 27 -19.54 0.88 14.63
C ASN A 27 -19.55 -0.56 15.15
N ALA A 28 -18.57 -1.36 14.76
CA ALA A 28 -18.40 -2.73 15.21
C ALA A 28 -17.05 -2.90 15.90
N SER A 29 -17.01 -3.72 16.96
CA SER A 29 -15.77 -4.15 17.59
C SER A 29 -15.59 -5.64 17.35
N ALA A 30 -14.43 -6.03 16.83
CA ALA A 30 -14.15 -7.38 16.42
C ALA A 30 -14.06 -8.39 17.56
N MET A 31 -14.66 -9.55 17.36
CA MET A 31 -14.40 -10.73 18.17
C MET A 31 -13.21 -11.50 17.58
N ASP A 32 -12.38 -12.06 18.45
CA ASP A 32 -11.19 -12.80 18.10
C ASP A 32 -11.47 -13.94 17.09
N GLY A 33 -10.74 -13.93 15.96
CA GLY A 33 -10.82 -14.95 14.92
C GLY A 33 -12.05 -14.94 14.03
N SER A 34 -12.84 -13.86 14.02
CA SER A 34 -14.05 -13.76 13.19
C SER A 34 -13.85 -12.76 12.05
N ASP A 35 -14.49 -13.04 10.90
CA ASP A 35 -14.57 -12.11 9.78
C ASP A 35 -15.53 -10.97 10.08
N PHE A 36 -15.20 -9.76 9.62
CA PHE A 36 -15.99 -8.56 9.82
C PHE A 36 -16.32 -7.88 8.50
N SER A 37 -17.58 -7.55 8.31
CA SER A 37 -18.04 -6.75 7.19
C SER A 37 -18.90 -5.59 7.66
N SER A 38 -18.56 -4.34 7.27
CA SER A 38 -19.36 -3.15 7.49
C SER A 38 -19.70 -2.47 6.17
N ILE A 39 -20.97 -2.09 5.99
CA ILE A 39 -21.39 -1.27 4.85
C ILE A 39 -21.32 0.22 5.20
N LEU A 40 -21.64 0.58 6.45
CA LEU A 40 -21.64 1.93 6.98
C LEU A 40 -21.23 1.88 8.45
N GLY A 41 -20.14 2.57 8.79
CA GLY A 41 -19.63 2.66 10.15
C GLY A 41 -18.23 2.07 10.29
N ASN A 42 -17.54 2.48 11.32
CA ASN A 42 -16.16 2.09 11.56
C ASN A 42 -16.05 0.67 12.14
N ILE A 43 -14.91 0.07 11.95
CA ILE A 43 -14.51 -1.21 12.55
C ILE A 43 -13.31 -0.96 13.43
N ASP A 44 -13.40 -1.37 14.70
CA ASP A 44 -12.33 -1.20 15.68
C ASP A 44 -11.87 -2.57 16.18
N ILE A 45 -10.62 -2.90 15.99
CA ILE A 45 -9.98 -4.12 16.49
C ILE A 45 -9.23 -3.78 17.78
N ALA A 46 -9.71 -4.30 18.90
CA ALA A 46 -9.14 -3.99 20.21
C ALA A 46 -7.73 -4.58 20.41
N GLU A 47 -6.98 -3.96 21.30
CA GLU A 47 -5.60 -4.37 21.66
C GLU A 47 -5.48 -5.89 21.91
N GLY A 48 -4.47 -6.48 21.30
CA GLY A 48 -4.13 -7.90 21.44
C GLY A 48 -5.15 -8.86 20.80
N LYS A 49 -6.10 -8.37 20.03
CA LYS A 49 -7.08 -9.19 19.29
C LYS A 49 -6.64 -9.45 17.86
N HIS A 50 -7.07 -10.57 17.31
CA HIS A 50 -6.87 -10.92 15.92
C HIS A 50 -8.22 -11.17 15.25
N ALA A 51 -8.58 -10.37 14.26
CA ALA A 51 -9.75 -10.59 13.43
C ALA A 51 -9.40 -11.57 12.29
N GLY A 52 -10.42 -12.22 11.70
CA GLY A 52 -10.30 -12.80 10.38
C GLY A 52 -10.26 -11.70 9.31
N ASP A 53 -10.91 -11.93 8.15
CA ASP A 53 -10.97 -10.92 7.10
C ASP A 53 -11.83 -9.73 7.50
N ILE A 54 -11.35 -8.52 7.17
CA ILE A 54 -12.06 -7.26 7.41
C ILE A 54 -12.46 -6.66 6.07
N SER A 55 -13.77 -6.35 5.91
CA SER A 55 -14.30 -5.69 4.73
C SER A 55 -15.13 -4.46 5.12
N SER A 56 -14.73 -3.26 4.65
CA SER A 56 -15.48 -2.01 4.86
C SER A 56 -15.83 -1.35 3.54
N VAL A 57 -17.09 -0.91 3.37
CA VAL A 57 -17.51 -0.15 2.18
C VAL A 57 -17.41 1.35 2.42
N ASN A 58 -17.96 1.84 3.54
CA ASN A 58 -17.88 3.25 3.93
C ASN A 58 -17.65 3.33 5.43
N GLY A 59 -16.41 3.48 5.84
CA GLY A 59 -16.02 3.58 7.24
C GLY A 59 -14.55 3.26 7.42
N ASN A 60 -13.96 3.84 8.42
CA ASN A 60 -12.56 3.60 8.77
C ASN A 60 -12.41 2.26 9.49
N VAL A 61 -11.21 1.73 9.39
CA VAL A 61 -10.77 0.57 10.19
C VAL A 61 -9.62 1.03 11.09
N GLU A 62 -9.76 0.77 12.37
CA GLU A 62 -8.71 1.01 13.38
C GLU A 62 -8.26 -0.31 13.98
N ILE A 63 -6.95 -0.55 13.99
CA ILE A 63 -6.35 -1.76 14.58
C ILE A 63 -5.39 -1.32 15.67
N SER A 64 -5.76 -1.63 16.93
CA SER A 64 -5.02 -1.19 18.11
C SER A 64 -3.70 -1.96 18.33
N ASP A 65 -2.94 -1.56 19.35
CA ASP A 65 -1.63 -2.13 19.70
C ASP A 65 -1.66 -3.66 19.82
N ASN A 66 -0.64 -4.32 19.24
CA ASN A 66 -0.46 -5.77 19.31
C ASN A 66 -1.63 -6.59 18.74
N ALA A 67 -2.50 -5.94 17.97
CA ALA A 67 -3.64 -6.58 17.33
C ALA A 67 -3.31 -6.98 15.87
N GLY A 68 -4.25 -7.61 15.19
CA GLY A 68 -4.08 -7.99 13.80
C GLY A 68 -5.36 -8.40 13.11
N ALA A 69 -5.22 -8.70 11.83
CA ALA A 69 -6.27 -9.26 11.00
C ALA A 69 -5.67 -10.18 9.93
N ASP A 70 -6.49 -10.96 9.28
CA ASP A 70 -6.12 -11.60 8.04
C ASP A 70 -6.12 -10.51 6.93
N ASP A 71 -6.93 -10.58 5.90
CA ASP A 71 -6.95 -9.56 4.86
C ASP A 71 -7.87 -8.38 5.21
N VAL A 72 -7.41 -7.15 4.91
CA VAL A 72 -8.16 -5.91 5.15
C VAL A 72 -8.53 -5.26 3.81
N SER A 73 -9.82 -5.16 3.51
CA SER A 73 -10.33 -4.57 2.28
C SER A 73 -11.25 -3.37 2.57
N ILE A 74 -10.92 -2.18 2.05
CA ILE A 74 -11.68 -0.96 2.28
C ILE A 74 -11.99 -0.26 0.95
N VAL A 75 -13.26 0.10 0.73
CA VAL A 75 -13.63 0.86 -0.48
C VAL A 75 -13.51 2.37 -0.26
N ASN A 76 -14.10 2.90 0.81
CA ASN A 76 -14.02 4.32 1.16
C ASN A 76 -13.83 4.47 2.67
N GLY A 77 -12.64 4.81 3.08
CA GLY A 77 -12.26 4.98 4.48
C GLY A 77 -10.77 4.72 4.68
N ASN A 78 -10.23 5.19 5.76
CA ASN A 78 -8.83 5.03 6.11
C ASN A 78 -8.59 3.75 6.93
N LEU A 79 -7.38 3.23 6.81
CA LEU A 79 -6.85 2.21 7.70
C LEU A 79 -5.83 2.85 8.63
N GLU A 80 -6.11 2.83 9.92
CA GLU A 80 -5.23 3.32 10.97
C GLU A 80 -4.77 2.15 11.83
N MET A 81 -3.48 1.95 11.94
CA MET A 81 -2.87 0.86 12.71
C MET A 81 -1.96 1.44 13.78
N GLU A 82 -2.11 0.98 15.00
CA GLU A 82 -1.20 1.35 16.08
C GLU A 82 0.12 0.57 15.98
N SER A 83 0.80 0.32 17.11
CA SER A 83 2.11 -0.32 17.08
C SER A 83 2.00 -1.85 17.16
N HIS A 84 2.96 -2.55 16.52
CA HIS A 84 3.06 -4.02 16.53
C HIS A 84 1.82 -4.72 15.93
N VAL A 85 1.21 -4.10 14.94
CA VAL A 85 0.09 -4.70 14.20
C VAL A 85 0.61 -5.68 13.16
N THR A 86 -0.10 -6.80 13.00
CA THR A 86 0.18 -7.82 11.97
C THR A 86 -1.06 -8.06 11.15
N VAL A 87 -0.94 -7.92 9.82
CA VAL A 87 -2.00 -8.23 8.85
C VAL A 87 -1.46 -9.09 7.71
N SER A 88 -2.33 -9.83 7.03
CA SER A 88 -1.90 -10.63 5.88
C SER A 88 -1.74 -9.77 4.64
N GLY A 89 -2.78 -9.09 4.20
CA GLY A 89 -2.79 -8.21 3.05
C GLY A 89 -3.67 -6.97 3.28
N ILE A 90 -3.45 -5.92 2.49
CA ILE A 90 -4.20 -4.66 2.58
C ILE A 90 -4.60 -4.19 1.19
N ASP A 91 -5.91 -4.00 0.96
CA ASP A 91 -6.50 -3.49 -0.28
C ASP A 91 -7.39 -2.29 0.00
N ILE A 92 -7.04 -1.09 -0.50
CA ILE A 92 -7.83 0.12 -0.31
C ILE A 92 -8.11 0.81 -1.64
N VAL A 93 -9.37 1.19 -1.87
CA VAL A 93 -9.72 1.94 -3.10
C VAL A 93 -9.59 3.45 -2.88
N ASN A 94 -10.18 3.99 -1.82
CA ASN A 94 -10.13 5.43 -1.52
C ASN A 94 -9.93 5.62 -0.01
N GLY A 95 -8.74 6.02 0.38
CA GLY A 95 -8.37 6.28 1.75
C GLY A 95 -6.91 5.98 2.02
N ASP A 96 -6.39 6.52 3.08
CA ASP A 96 -4.99 6.41 3.45
C ASP A 96 -4.72 5.17 4.30
N ILE A 97 -3.52 4.65 4.17
CA ILE A 97 -2.97 3.56 4.98
C ILE A 97 -1.90 4.15 5.89
N THR A 98 -2.14 4.14 7.19
CA THR A 98 -1.20 4.67 8.17
C THR A 98 -0.95 3.68 9.30
N ALA A 99 0.27 3.64 9.78
CA ALA A 99 0.62 2.88 10.98
C ALA A 99 1.56 3.69 11.87
N THR A 100 1.61 3.37 13.15
CA THR A 100 2.46 4.09 14.12
C THR A 100 3.89 3.54 14.10
N SER A 101 4.08 2.23 14.25
CA SER A 101 5.40 1.58 14.20
C SER A 101 5.29 0.05 14.18
N HIS A 102 6.37 -0.64 13.79
CA HIS A 102 6.47 -2.11 13.85
C HIS A 102 5.31 -2.85 13.15
N LEU A 103 4.85 -2.32 12.00
CA LEU A 103 3.86 -2.97 11.17
C LEU A 103 4.45 -4.22 10.50
N THR A 104 3.70 -5.31 10.50
CA THR A 104 4.02 -6.50 9.70
C THR A 104 2.88 -6.80 8.75
N VAL A 105 3.15 -6.70 7.45
CA VAL A 105 2.26 -7.17 6.40
C VAL A 105 2.92 -8.39 5.75
N THR A 106 2.20 -9.52 5.71
CA THR A 106 2.79 -10.78 5.22
C THR A 106 2.86 -10.83 3.70
N ASN A 107 1.84 -10.27 3.02
CA ASN A 107 1.69 -10.22 1.58
C ASN A 107 1.83 -8.75 1.10
N ASP A 108 0.89 -8.29 0.28
CA ASP A 108 0.96 -7.05 -0.45
C ASP A 108 0.18 -5.91 0.24
N ILE A 109 0.52 -4.69 -0.13
CA ILE A 109 -0.25 -3.47 0.18
C ILE A 109 -0.66 -2.84 -1.14
N GLU A 110 -1.95 -2.79 -1.42
CA GLU A 110 -2.49 -2.19 -2.64
C GLU A 110 -3.41 -1.00 -2.33
N SER A 111 -3.20 0.13 -3.02
CA SER A 111 -4.09 1.29 -2.97
C SER A 111 -4.42 1.80 -4.37
N VAL A 112 -5.61 2.36 -4.56
CA VAL A 112 -5.93 3.08 -5.80
C VAL A 112 -5.78 4.59 -5.60
N ASN A 113 -6.36 5.13 -4.56
CA ASN A 113 -6.32 6.58 -4.25
C ASN A 113 -6.14 6.76 -2.75
N GLY A 114 -4.96 7.12 -2.35
CA GLY A 114 -4.61 7.41 -0.96
C GLY A 114 -3.14 7.13 -0.69
N ASP A 115 -2.64 7.76 0.32
CA ASP A 115 -1.24 7.67 0.68
C ASP A 115 -0.95 6.42 1.50
N ILE A 116 0.25 5.87 1.33
CA ILE A 116 0.74 4.71 2.06
C ILE A 116 1.92 5.13 2.93
N LEU A 117 1.74 5.07 4.25
CA LEU A 117 2.79 5.34 5.22
C LEU A 117 3.23 4.05 5.91
N VAL A 118 4.44 3.59 5.62
CA VAL A 118 5.10 2.46 6.29
C VAL A 118 6.12 3.01 7.29
N PRO A 119 5.81 2.96 8.60
CA PRO A 119 6.62 3.55 9.63
C PRO A 119 7.86 2.71 9.95
N ALA A 120 8.72 3.26 10.81
CA ALA A 120 9.96 2.60 11.20
C ALA A 120 9.75 1.21 11.84
N HIS A 121 10.71 0.33 11.57
CA HIS A 121 10.76 -1.06 12.06
C HIS A 121 9.63 -1.95 11.54
N SER A 122 9.13 -1.64 10.35
CA SER A 122 8.08 -2.41 9.70
C SER A 122 8.63 -3.40 8.68
N LYS A 123 7.81 -4.37 8.32
CA LYS A 123 8.12 -5.36 7.30
C LYS A 123 6.89 -5.61 6.43
N VAL A 124 7.07 -5.50 5.13
CA VAL A 124 6.11 -5.93 4.12
C VAL A 124 6.74 -7.08 3.35
N GLY A 125 6.05 -8.21 3.26
CA GLY A 125 6.57 -9.42 2.63
C GLY A 125 6.48 -9.41 1.12
N GLY A 126 5.46 -8.77 0.57
CA GLY A 126 5.15 -8.65 -0.84
C GLY A 126 5.41 -7.27 -1.43
N ASP A 127 4.57 -6.92 -2.40
CA ASP A 127 4.63 -5.67 -3.15
C ASP A 127 3.93 -4.51 -2.41
N ILE A 128 4.32 -3.28 -2.71
CA ILE A 128 3.57 -2.07 -2.35
C ILE A 128 3.17 -1.37 -3.63
N GLU A 129 1.87 -1.31 -3.90
CA GLU A 129 1.35 -0.73 -5.14
C GLU A 129 0.36 0.40 -4.87
N THR A 130 0.48 1.51 -5.59
CA THR A 130 -0.55 2.55 -5.63
C THR A 130 -0.75 3.09 -7.04
N VAL A 131 -1.95 3.59 -7.34
CA VAL A 131 -2.19 4.29 -8.60
C VAL A 131 -2.05 5.80 -8.41
N ASN A 132 -2.67 6.35 -7.38
CA ASN A 132 -2.65 7.78 -7.07
C ASN A 132 -2.52 7.96 -5.56
N GLY A 133 -1.36 8.33 -5.10
CA GLY A 133 -1.03 8.57 -3.71
C GLY A 133 0.45 8.43 -3.47
N ASP A 134 0.92 9.07 -2.44
CA ASP A 134 2.33 9.06 -2.12
C ASP A 134 2.68 7.83 -1.27
N ILE A 135 3.89 7.30 -1.47
CA ILE A 135 4.42 6.20 -0.68
C ILE A 135 5.58 6.74 0.16
N SER A 136 5.46 6.64 1.48
CA SER A 136 6.52 7.03 2.41
C SER A 136 6.94 5.83 3.27
N ILE A 137 8.22 5.46 3.21
CA ILE A 137 8.77 4.31 3.92
C ILE A 137 10.01 4.74 4.71
N THR A 138 10.02 4.46 6.00
CA THR A 138 11.12 4.82 6.90
C THR A 138 11.64 3.59 7.62
N ASN A 139 12.96 3.35 7.57
CA ASN A 139 13.67 2.32 8.35
C ASN A 139 12.95 0.95 8.40
N SER A 140 12.60 0.43 7.22
CA SER A 140 11.74 -0.75 7.06
C SER A 140 12.25 -1.66 5.96
N THR A 141 11.71 -2.88 5.87
CA THR A 141 12.09 -3.87 4.85
C THR A 141 10.88 -4.23 4.00
N ILE A 142 11.03 -4.09 2.69
CA ILE A 142 10.07 -4.50 1.68
C ILE A 142 10.62 -5.69 0.92
N GLY A 143 9.88 -6.78 0.90
CA GLY A 143 10.32 -8.07 0.37
C GLY A 143 10.22 -8.21 -1.14
N SER A 144 9.54 -7.28 -1.83
CA SER A 144 9.34 -7.32 -3.27
C SER A 144 9.39 -5.91 -3.88
N ASP A 145 8.55 -5.61 -4.87
CA ASP A 145 8.59 -4.37 -5.65
C ASP A 145 7.80 -3.23 -4.99
N ILE A 146 8.14 -2.00 -5.37
CA ILE A 146 7.30 -0.82 -5.11
C ILE A 146 6.85 -0.26 -6.45
N GLU A 147 5.54 -0.18 -6.68
CA GLU A 147 4.99 0.31 -7.92
C GLU A 147 4.04 1.51 -7.70
N THR A 148 4.18 2.54 -8.52
CA THR A 148 3.21 3.65 -8.59
C THR A 148 2.98 4.12 -10.02
N VAL A 149 1.83 4.75 -10.23
CA VAL A 149 1.53 5.47 -11.48
C VAL A 149 1.69 6.97 -11.28
N ASN A 150 1.05 7.55 -10.25
CA ASN A 150 1.01 8.98 -10.00
C ASN A 150 1.16 9.28 -8.51
N GLY A 151 2.36 9.21 -7.99
CA GLY A 151 2.63 9.55 -6.60
C GLY A 151 4.11 9.72 -6.37
N ASP A 152 4.46 10.48 -5.37
CA ASP A 152 5.83 10.59 -4.94
C ASP A 152 6.22 9.35 -4.11
N ILE A 153 7.46 8.93 -4.22
CA ILE A 153 8.02 7.86 -3.36
C ILE A 153 9.15 8.47 -2.54
N THR A 154 9.06 8.33 -1.21
CA THR A 154 10.07 8.78 -0.27
C THR A 154 10.59 7.60 0.56
N LEU A 155 11.87 7.30 0.45
CA LEU A 155 12.55 6.22 1.16
C LEU A 155 13.67 6.78 2.03
N THR A 156 13.60 6.54 3.33
CA THR A 156 14.54 7.10 4.31
C THR A 156 15.06 6.05 5.31
N ASP A 157 16.13 6.39 6.02
CA ASP A 157 16.59 5.69 7.23
C ASP A 157 16.79 4.17 7.07
N ASN A 158 17.85 3.72 6.42
CA ASN A 158 18.17 2.29 6.27
C ASN A 158 17.03 1.41 5.72
N THR A 159 16.08 2.00 4.99
CA THR A 159 15.05 1.22 4.28
C THR A 159 15.70 0.29 3.26
N HIS A 160 15.22 -0.96 3.22
CA HIS A 160 15.69 -1.98 2.29
C HIS A 160 14.55 -2.46 1.41
N ILE A 161 14.75 -2.40 0.10
CA ILE A 161 13.83 -2.90 -0.93
C ILE A 161 14.51 -4.06 -1.63
N ALA A 162 13.91 -5.26 -1.58
CA ALA A 162 14.46 -6.45 -2.21
C ALA A 162 14.16 -6.53 -3.72
N GLY A 163 13.11 -5.88 -4.18
CA GLY A 163 12.68 -5.83 -5.58
C GLY A 163 13.05 -4.55 -6.29
N ASP A 164 12.26 -4.23 -7.32
CA ASP A 164 12.37 -3.05 -8.16
C ASP A 164 11.54 -1.88 -7.62
N ILE A 165 11.86 -0.65 -8.05
CA ILE A 165 11.00 0.51 -7.89
C ILE A 165 10.51 0.92 -9.27
N ILE A 166 9.20 0.91 -9.48
CA ILE A 166 8.62 1.02 -10.81
C ILE A 166 7.62 2.17 -10.90
N TYR A 167 7.91 3.12 -11.76
CA TYR A 167 6.95 4.16 -12.15
C TYR A 167 6.29 3.78 -13.47
N ARG A 168 5.04 3.33 -13.41
CA ARG A 168 4.29 2.89 -14.57
C ARG A 168 3.82 4.04 -15.46
N GLU A 169 3.70 3.78 -16.76
CA GLU A 169 3.04 4.69 -17.68
C GLU A 169 1.54 4.77 -17.36
N SER A 170 0.99 5.99 -17.35
CA SER A 170 -0.45 6.18 -17.19
C SER A 170 -1.18 5.82 -18.49
N GLU A 171 -1.99 4.77 -18.48
CA GLU A 171 -2.79 4.35 -19.65
C GLU A 171 -3.97 5.28 -19.98
N SER A 172 -4.16 6.40 -19.27
CA SER A 172 -5.30 7.28 -19.50
C SER A 172 -5.17 8.03 -20.84
N SER A 173 -5.85 7.49 -21.86
CA SER A 173 -6.09 8.13 -23.14
C SER A 173 -7.02 9.35 -23.06
N TRP A 174 -7.51 9.72 -21.88
CA TRP A 174 -8.43 10.82 -21.62
C TRP A 174 -7.73 11.96 -20.91
N GLY A 175 -7.03 12.78 -21.70
CA GLY A 175 -6.58 14.11 -21.31
C GLY A 175 -5.61 14.12 -20.13
N LYS A 176 -4.54 14.86 -20.28
CA LYS A 176 -3.55 15.13 -19.22
C LYS A 176 -4.23 15.48 -17.88
N MET A 177 -4.49 14.49 -17.04
CA MET A 177 -4.87 14.70 -15.66
C MET A 177 -3.61 14.58 -14.80
N SER A 178 -3.25 15.70 -14.25
CA SER A 178 -2.07 16.04 -13.48
C SER A 178 -0.83 16.33 -14.31
N ASP A 179 -0.52 17.61 -14.47
CA ASP A 179 0.76 18.10 -15.04
C ASP A 179 1.94 17.93 -14.06
N SER A 180 1.75 17.28 -12.90
CA SER A 180 2.83 17.06 -11.95
C SER A 180 3.66 15.85 -12.31
N THR A 181 4.94 16.09 -12.50
CA THR A 181 5.94 15.01 -12.61
C THR A 181 6.20 14.49 -11.20
N PRO A 182 5.97 13.20 -10.91
CA PRO A 182 6.24 12.65 -9.58
C PRO A 182 7.72 12.71 -9.23
N THR A 183 8.00 12.64 -7.94
CA THR A 183 9.35 12.70 -7.39
C THR A 183 9.71 11.40 -6.68
N LEU A 184 10.92 10.91 -6.92
CA LEU A 184 11.51 9.81 -6.17
C LEU A 184 12.63 10.34 -5.29
N ILE A 185 12.46 10.25 -3.98
CA ILE A 185 13.44 10.66 -2.98
C ILE A 185 14.02 9.41 -2.32
N ILE A 186 15.33 9.24 -2.42
CA ILE A 186 16.06 8.13 -1.78
C ILE A 186 17.28 8.69 -1.05
N ASP A 187 17.30 8.56 0.26
CA ASP A 187 18.43 9.01 1.05
C ASP A 187 19.67 8.09 0.94
N ALA A 188 20.77 8.51 1.52
CA ALA A 188 22.07 7.83 1.37
C ALA A 188 22.12 6.45 2.04
N SER A 189 21.27 6.19 3.04
CA SER A 189 21.28 4.97 3.86
C SER A 189 20.38 3.85 3.30
N VAL A 190 19.53 4.18 2.32
CA VAL A 190 18.62 3.22 1.68
C VAL A 190 19.38 2.23 0.79
N SER A 191 18.88 1.01 0.73
CA SER A 191 19.35 -0.03 -0.20
C SER A 191 18.20 -0.57 -1.04
N VAL A 192 18.46 -0.76 -2.33
CA VAL A 192 17.52 -1.36 -3.31
C VAL A 192 18.29 -2.46 -4.02
N ASP A 193 17.79 -3.70 -4.00
CA ASP A 193 18.45 -4.82 -4.66
C ASP A 193 18.15 -4.88 -6.15
N GLY A 194 16.92 -4.51 -6.55
CA GLY A 194 16.47 -4.41 -7.93
C GLY A 194 16.88 -3.12 -8.64
N ASP A 195 16.20 -2.82 -9.73
CA ASP A 195 16.38 -1.64 -10.56
C ASP A 195 15.32 -0.56 -10.28
N ILE A 196 15.55 0.67 -10.72
CA ILE A 196 14.56 1.76 -10.72
C ILE A 196 14.08 1.92 -12.15
N ILE A 197 12.87 1.44 -12.45
CA ILE A 197 12.32 1.38 -13.78
C ILE A 197 11.34 2.54 -13.99
N LEU A 198 11.68 3.43 -14.92
CA LEU A 198 10.88 4.60 -15.22
C LEU A 198 10.17 4.42 -16.57
N GLU A 199 8.87 4.22 -16.56
CA GLU A 199 8.02 4.18 -17.75
C GLU A 199 7.38 5.55 -18.05
N ARG A 200 7.69 6.57 -17.24
CA ARG A 200 7.29 7.97 -17.38
C ARG A 200 8.35 8.92 -16.82
N PRO A 201 8.27 10.23 -17.12
CA PRO A 201 9.16 11.20 -16.48
C PRO A 201 8.97 11.25 -14.96
N VAL A 202 10.08 11.24 -14.21
CA VAL A 202 10.14 11.30 -12.76
C VAL A 202 11.29 12.22 -12.34
N ASN A 203 11.07 13.08 -11.35
CA ASN A 203 12.13 13.86 -10.72
C ASN A 203 12.92 12.94 -9.77
N LEU A 204 14.23 12.89 -9.90
CA LEU A 204 15.07 11.99 -9.10
C LEU A 204 15.93 12.76 -8.11
N GLU A 205 15.67 12.55 -6.83
CA GLU A 205 16.45 13.05 -5.69
C GLU A 205 17.11 11.86 -4.98
N ILE A 206 18.11 11.26 -5.60
CA ILE A 206 18.79 10.05 -5.09
C ILE A 206 20.17 10.43 -4.57
N GLU A 207 20.38 10.33 -3.26
CA GLU A 207 21.68 10.62 -2.63
C GLU A 207 22.68 9.47 -2.81
N ASN A 208 22.21 8.21 -2.77
CA ASN A 208 23.05 7.03 -2.91
C ASN A 208 23.52 6.82 -4.36
N GLN A 209 24.81 7.00 -4.62
CA GLN A 209 25.39 6.92 -5.97
C GLN A 209 25.36 5.49 -6.56
N ALA A 210 25.29 4.46 -5.73
CA ALA A 210 25.16 3.08 -6.21
C ALA A 210 23.76 2.82 -6.76
N ILE A 211 22.73 3.32 -6.06
CA ILE A 211 21.34 3.22 -6.49
C ILE A 211 21.10 4.06 -7.74
N LYS A 212 21.69 5.24 -7.83
CA LYS A 212 21.56 6.11 -9.02
C LYS A 212 21.96 5.42 -10.33
N LYS A 213 22.86 4.44 -10.27
CA LYS A 213 23.30 3.66 -11.44
C LYS A 213 22.31 2.58 -11.87
N LYS A 214 21.32 2.27 -11.03
CA LYS A 214 20.27 1.27 -11.29
C LYS A 214 19.03 1.86 -11.99
N VAL A 215 19.07 3.17 -12.31
CA VAL A 215 17.95 3.82 -13.00
C VAL A 215 17.89 3.40 -14.46
N VAL A 216 16.79 2.80 -14.85
CA VAL A 216 16.47 2.34 -16.20
C VAL A 216 15.31 3.17 -16.74
N VAL A 217 15.52 3.95 -17.78
CA VAL A 217 14.48 4.76 -18.44
C VAL A 217 13.93 3.98 -19.63
N SER A 218 12.64 3.66 -19.60
CA SER A 218 11.95 2.90 -20.64
C SER A 218 10.90 3.71 -21.42
N TYR A 219 10.60 4.94 -21.02
CA TYR A 219 9.72 5.83 -21.79
C TYR A 219 10.45 6.53 -22.94
N ARG A 220 9.72 6.82 -24.03
CA ARG A 220 10.23 7.66 -25.12
C ARG A 220 9.91 9.13 -24.80
N ASN A 221 10.93 9.97 -24.72
CA ASN A 221 10.71 11.41 -24.70
C ASN A 221 9.97 11.81 -25.97
N ALA A 222 8.80 12.43 -25.83
CA ALA A 222 8.14 13.06 -26.97
C ALA A 222 9.04 14.20 -27.47
N GLN A 223 9.53 14.05 -28.71
CA GLN A 223 10.27 15.10 -29.43
C GLN A 223 9.29 16.15 -29.94
#